data_25f6c5380e663c3b9c19483c21ad73a3
#
_entry.id   25f6c5380e663c3b9c19483c21ad73a3
#
_cell.length_a   1.000
_cell.length_b   1.000
_cell.length_c   1.000
_cell.angle_alpha   90.00
_cell.angle_beta   90.00
_cell.angle_gamma   90.00
#
_symmetry.space_group_name_H-M   'P 1'
#
loop_
_entity.id
_entity.type
_entity.pdbx_description
1 polymer ?
#
loop_
_entity_poly.entity_id
_entity_poly.type
_entity_poly.pdbx_seq_one_letter_code
_entity_poly.pdbx_strand_id
1 'polypeptide(L)'
;LKPDTEFIKSGSPGEQVSTQPASGLKWKQCLRFALMDLNQIETDLQNSDFQYRLKAIAALKDYPSDVAVPILTKYIQDPEFLVRTFVARELGRQKTSESFAALLQIMRFDNTPNVRAEAANSLSLFGRVSASHLVQTFFRDDHWLVRRSILAALVELECPEEVLEVCGLGLEGDDAAVQEASVDALGALASSRQSGAALSCLLTLKNSQTEYIRVRVAYALKHFDTPQAKEALAQLRQDADYRVVGAAMENLLP
;
A
#
# COMPACT_ATOMS: atom_id res chain seq x y z
N LEU A 1 10.75 -26.04 -69.02
CA LEU A 1 12.06 -26.50 -69.47
C LEU A 1 12.91 -26.76 -68.23
N LYS A 2 13.03 -28.04 -67.86
CA LYS A 2 14.19 -28.71 -67.29
C LYS A 2 15.25 -28.85 -68.34
N PRO A 3 16.53 -29.18 -68.13
CA PRO A 3 17.04 -30.22 -67.21
C PRO A 3 18.38 -29.85 -66.53
N ASP A 4 18.76 -30.61 -65.56
CA ASP A 4 19.54 -31.83 -65.34
C ASP A 4 20.90 -31.60 -64.67
N THR A 5 21.07 -32.35 -63.61
CA THR A 5 22.08 -33.37 -63.24
C THR A 5 23.55 -32.90 -63.14
N GLU A 6 24.39 -33.32 -62.24
CA GLU A 6 24.64 -34.56 -61.49
C GLU A 6 25.74 -34.36 -60.43
N PHE A 7 25.62 -35.10 -59.33
CA PHE A 7 26.64 -35.90 -58.63
C PHE A 7 28.09 -35.38 -58.42
N ILE A 8 28.55 -35.39 -57.14
CA ILE A 8 29.54 -36.42 -56.70
C ILE A 8 29.65 -36.45 -55.17
N LYS A 9 29.64 -37.67 -54.60
CA LYS A 9 29.87 -38.11 -53.23
C LYS A 9 31.35 -38.03 -52.81
N SER A 10 31.58 -37.77 -51.49
CA SER A 10 32.55 -38.50 -50.62
C SER A 10 32.48 -37.81 -49.28
N GLY A 11 32.16 -38.33 -48.17
CA GLY A 11 32.54 -39.58 -47.55
C GLY A 11 33.38 -39.29 -46.31
N SER A 12 32.73 -39.31 -45.07
CA SER A 12 33.18 -39.83 -43.75
C SER A 12 34.08 -38.96 -42.85
N PRO A 13 34.14 -39.23 -41.51
CA PRO A 13 33.10 -39.57 -40.53
C PRO A 13 33.20 -38.74 -39.24
N GLY A 14 32.09 -38.64 -38.57
CA GLY A 14 32.02 -38.74 -37.10
C GLY A 14 32.74 -37.72 -36.22
N GLU A 15 32.04 -36.60 -35.92
CA GLU A 15 32.28 -35.93 -34.64
C GLU A 15 30.94 -35.89 -33.90
N GLN A 16 30.85 -36.75 -32.88
CA GLN A 16 29.78 -36.73 -31.91
C GLN A 16 29.93 -35.43 -31.10
N VAL A 17 29.10 -34.40 -31.40
CA VAL A 17 28.91 -33.27 -30.51
C VAL A 17 28.11 -33.78 -29.33
N SER A 18 28.79 -34.07 -28.24
CA SER A 18 28.17 -34.30 -26.93
C SER A 18 27.50 -33.02 -26.47
N THR A 19 26.19 -32.95 -26.63
CA THR A 19 25.35 -31.98 -25.97
C THR A 19 25.22 -32.33 -24.47
N GLN A 20 26.22 -31.95 -23.67
CA GLN A 20 26.03 -31.84 -22.24
C GLN A 20 25.22 -30.55 -21.97
N PRO A 21 24.13 -30.59 -21.18
CA PRO A 21 23.44 -29.39 -20.78
C PRO A 21 24.36 -28.58 -19.88
N ALA A 22 24.72 -27.38 -20.33
CA ALA A 22 25.50 -26.44 -19.55
C ALA A 22 24.82 -26.20 -18.23
N SER A 23 25.45 -26.71 -17.20
CA SER A 23 25.09 -26.75 -15.80
C SER A 23 24.34 -25.51 -15.30
N GLY A 24 23.20 -25.74 -14.66
CA GLY A 24 22.40 -24.73 -13.92
C GLY A 24 23.11 -24.06 -12.73
N LEU A 25 24.44 -24.20 -12.64
CA LEU A 25 25.28 -23.55 -11.63
C LEU A 25 25.60 -22.08 -11.94
N LYS A 26 25.68 -21.69 -13.22
CA LYS A 26 26.08 -20.32 -13.61
C LYS A 26 25.04 -19.26 -13.28
N TRP A 27 23.75 -19.57 -13.34
CA TRP A 27 22.68 -18.64 -13.02
C TRP A 27 22.60 -18.34 -11.53
N LYS A 28 22.77 -19.34 -10.68
CA LYS A 28 22.84 -19.18 -9.21
C LYS A 28 24.06 -18.39 -8.76
N GLN A 29 25.16 -18.48 -9.49
CA GLN A 29 26.37 -17.72 -9.22
C GLN A 29 26.27 -16.25 -9.68
N CYS A 30 25.63 -15.97 -10.83
CA CYS A 30 25.37 -14.60 -11.28
C CYS A 30 24.38 -13.85 -10.37
N LEU A 31 23.36 -14.53 -9.83
CA LEU A 31 22.43 -13.95 -8.84
C LEU A 31 23.12 -13.65 -7.48
N ARG A 32 24.16 -14.39 -7.11
CA ARG A 32 24.94 -14.12 -5.89
C ARG A 32 25.74 -12.80 -5.93
N PHE A 33 26.06 -12.27 -7.12
CA PHE A 33 26.79 -10.99 -7.25
C PHE A 33 25.91 -9.74 -7.14
N ALA A 34 24.57 -9.90 -7.10
CA ALA A 34 23.63 -8.78 -7.00
C ALA A 34 23.05 -8.58 -5.59
N LEU A 35 23.18 -9.56 -4.69
CA LEU A 35 22.71 -9.48 -3.31
C LEU A 35 23.85 -8.96 -2.41
N MET A 36 23.54 -8.00 -1.57
CA MET A 36 24.47 -7.60 -0.50
C MET A 36 24.74 -8.82 0.39
N ASP A 37 26.00 -9.14 0.66
CA ASP A 37 26.37 -10.29 1.50
C ASP A 37 25.85 -10.09 2.94
N LEU A 38 25.40 -11.17 3.58
CA LEU A 38 24.86 -11.13 4.95
C LEU A 38 25.87 -10.57 5.96
N ASN A 39 27.15 -10.89 5.83
CA ASN A 39 28.21 -10.32 6.67
C ASN A 39 28.32 -8.79 6.49
N GLN A 40 28.14 -8.29 5.27
CA GLN A 40 28.12 -6.86 5.00
C GLN A 40 26.86 -6.21 5.60
N ILE A 41 25.70 -6.86 5.49
CA ILE A 41 24.45 -6.40 6.14
C ILE A 41 24.66 -6.29 7.64
N GLU A 42 25.20 -7.32 8.30
CA GLU A 42 25.45 -7.30 9.74
C GLU A 42 26.45 -6.20 10.14
N THR A 43 27.48 -5.97 9.33
CA THR A 43 28.44 -4.89 9.55
C THR A 43 27.78 -3.52 9.41
N ASP A 44 27.01 -3.30 8.34
CA ASP A 44 26.32 -2.03 8.08
C ASP A 44 25.24 -1.73 9.14
N LEU A 45 24.60 -2.75 9.68
CA LEU A 45 23.63 -2.62 10.78
C LEU A 45 24.25 -2.14 12.10
N GLN A 46 25.56 -2.35 12.32
CA GLN A 46 26.29 -1.85 13.51
C GLN A 46 26.87 -0.44 13.29
N ASN A 47 26.71 0.14 12.11
CA ASN A 47 27.28 1.44 11.79
C ASN A 47 26.56 2.55 12.57
N SER A 48 27.32 3.52 13.11
CA SER A 48 26.77 4.69 13.79
C SER A 48 25.97 5.61 12.85
N ASP A 49 26.37 5.66 11.56
CA ASP A 49 25.61 6.37 10.53
C ASP A 49 24.37 5.54 10.13
N PHE A 50 23.19 6.14 10.35
CA PHE A 50 21.92 5.50 10.05
C PHE A 50 21.72 5.19 8.56
N GLN A 51 22.41 5.85 7.65
CA GLN A 51 22.30 5.58 6.21
C GLN A 51 22.79 4.18 5.85
N TYR A 52 23.85 3.70 6.51
CA TYR A 52 24.31 2.32 6.34
C TYR A 52 23.27 1.33 6.90
N ARG A 53 22.71 1.62 8.09
CA ARG A 53 21.64 0.77 8.66
C ARG A 53 20.40 0.73 7.76
N LEU A 54 19.97 1.87 7.19
CA LEU A 54 18.87 1.92 6.20
C LEU A 54 19.13 1.04 4.99
N LYS A 55 20.34 1.14 4.42
CA LYS A 55 20.73 0.34 3.26
C LYS A 55 20.70 -1.16 3.58
N ALA A 56 21.21 -1.53 4.75
CA ALA A 56 21.23 -2.92 5.23
C ALA A 56 19.80 -3.44 5.47
N ILE A 57 18.91 -2.68 6.11
CA ILE A 57 17.50 -3.04 6.31
C ILE A 57 16.81 -3.24 4.95
N ALA A 58 16.99 -2.32 4.00
CA ALA A 58 16.38 -2.42 2.67
C ALA A 58 16.90 -3.64 1.86
N ALA A 59 18.12 -4.10 2.10
CA ALA A 59 18.68 -5.27 1.44
C ALA A 59 18.05 -6.59 1.94
N LEU A 60 17.47 -6.60 3.14
CA LEU A 60 16.82 -7.79 3.71
C LEU A 60 15.56 -8.24 2.95
N LYS A 61 14.99 -7.39 2.09
CA LYS A 61 13.87 -7.76 1.20
C LYS A 61 14.17 -8.97 0.30
N ASP A 62 15.44 -9.17 -0.03
CA ASP A 62 15.92 -10.21 -0.94
C ASP A 62 16.30 -11.51 -0.20
N TYR A 63 16.16 -11.52 1.13
CA TYR A 63 16.45 -12.66 1.98
C TYR A 63 15.17 -13.40 2.39
N PRO A 64 15.25 -14.73 2.62
CA PRO A 64 14.11 -15.49 3.12
C PRO A 64 13.72 -15.05 4.54
N SER A 65 12.45 -15.25 4.88
CA SER A 65 11.84 -14.70 6.10
C SER A 65 12.47 -15.23 7.40
N ASP A 66 12.95 -16.47 7.39
CA ASP A 66 13.65 -17.09 8.53
C ASP A 66 15.00 -16.40 8.85
N VAL A 67 15.59 -15.72 7.87
CA VAL A 67 16.79 -14.89 8.03
C VAL A 67 16.42 -13.42 8.29
N ALA A 68 15.53 -12.86 7.47
CA ALA A 68 15.23 -11.43 7.50
C ALA A 68 14.46 -11.01 8.77
N VAL A 69 13.43 -11.76 9.18
CA VAL A 69 12.55 -11.35 10.29
C VAL A 69 13.29 -11.29 11.62
N PRO A 70 14.14 -12.27 12.04
CA PRO A 70 14.92 -12.15 13.26
C PRO A 70 15.88 -10.97 13.28
N ILE A 71 16.39 -10.55 12.12
CA ILE A 71 17.26 -9.36 12.02
C ILE A 71 16.41 -8.10 12.15
N LEU A 72 15.34 -7.96 11.36
CA LEU A 72 14.45 -6.79 11.36
C LEU A 72 13.88 -6.52 12.76
N THR A 73 13.46 -7.54 13.48
CA THR A 73 12.87 -7.39 14.82
C THR A 73 13.82 -6.82 15.87
N LYS A 74 15.13 -6.95 15.69
CA LYS A 74 16.12 -6.32 16.57
C LYS A 74 16.17 -4.80 16.42
N TYR A 75 15.73 -4.26 15.27
CA TYR A 75 15.82 -2.85 14.93
C TYR A 75 14.49 -2.09 15.00
N ILE A 76 13.43 -2.70 15.56
CA ILE A 76 12.15 -2.00 15.81
C ILE A 76 12.25 -0.84 16.79
N GLN A 77 13.34 -0.77 17.56
CA GLN A 77 13.64 0.30 18.51
C GLN A 77 14.91 1.08 18.13
N ASP A 78 15.33 1.04 16.87
CA ASP A 78 16.46 1.86 16.41
C ASP A 78 16.23 3.33 16.79
N PRO A 79 17.27 4.06 17.26
CA PRO A 79 17.12 5.46 17.65
C PRO A 79 16.62 6.34 16.50
N GLU A 80 16.96 5.98 15.24
CA GLU A 80 16.56 6.76 14.05
C GLU A 80 15.19 6.30 13.54
N PHE A 81 14.21 7.21 13.49
CA PHE A 81 12.84 6.87 13.07
C PHE A 81 12.76 6.41 11.60
N LEU A 82 13.64 6.90 10.73
CA LEU A 82 13.70 6.43 9.35
C LEU A 82 14.07 4.95 9.27
N VAL A 83 15.02 4.50 10.09
CA VAL A 83 15.38 3.07 10.17
C VAL A 83 14.16 2.26 10.62
N ARG A 84 13.46 2.70 11.68
CA ARG A 84 12.24 2.01 12.16
C ARG A 84 11.13 1.99 11.11
N THR A 85 10.97 3.08 10.32
CA THR A 85 10.00 3.11 9.19
C THR A 85 10.34 2.05 8.14
N PHE A 86 11.61 1.92 7.77
CA PHE A 86 12.04 0.89 6.82
C PHE A 86 11.91 -0.52 7.41
N VAL A 87 12.19 -0.71 8.69
CA VAL A 87 11.94 -1.97 9.40
C VAL A 87 10.47 -2.36 9.30
N ALA A 88 9.54 -1.44 9.56
CA ALA A 88 8.10 -1.71 9.45
C ALA A 88 7.72 -2.12 8.02
N ARG A 89 8.24 -1.43 7.01
CA ARG A 89 8.01 -1.75 5.60
C ARG A 89 8.52 -3.14 5.23
N GLU A 90 9.75 -3.47 5.60
CA GLU A 90 10.33 -4.76 5.25
C GLU A 90 9.68 -5.91 6.01
N LEU A 91 9.26 -5.72 7.27
CA LEU A 91 8.43 -6.69 8.00
C LEU A 91 7.11 -6.97 7.27
N GLY A 92 6.47 -5.94 6.70
CA GLY A 92 5.24 -6.11 5.91
C GLY A 92 5.42 -7.04 4.70
N ARG A 93 6.60 -6.99 4.07
CA ARG A 93 6.93 -7.84 2.90
C ARG A 93 7.14 -9.31 3.27
N GLN A 94 7.57 -9.58 4.49
CA GLN A 94 7.89 -10.95 4.94
C GLN A 94 6.66 -11.82 5.19
N LYS A 95 5.52 -11.25 5.55
CA LYS A 95 4.20 -11.90 5.71
C LYS A 95 4.22 -13.14 6.63
N THR A 96 5.01 -13.10 7.71
CA THR A 96 5.02 -14.16 8.74
C THR A 96 4.22 -13.75 9.97
N SER A 97 3.89 -14.72 10.84
CA SER A 97 3.25 -14.45 12.14
C SER A 97 4.09 -13.54 13.04
N GLU A 98 5.41 -13.73 13.01
CA GLU A 98 6.36 -12.93 13.79
C GLU A 98 6.42 -11.49 13.26
N SER A 99 6.47 -11.31 11.93
CA SER A 99 6.45 -9.97 11.35
C SER A 99 5.11 -9.26 11.59
N PHE A 100 3.98 -9.98 11.56
CA PHE A 100 2.67 -9.44 11.93
C PHE A 100 2.65 -8.93 13.38
N ALA A 101 3.15 -9.75 14.33
CA ALA A 101 3.21 -9.36 15.75
C ALA A 101 4.13 -8.14 15.98
N ALA A 102 5.29 -8.11 15.30
CA ALA A 102 6.20 -6.97 15.37
C ALA A 102 5.56 -5.68 14.82
N LEU A 103 4.83 -5.76 13.70
CA LEU A 103 4.10 -4.63 13.13
C LEU A 103 2.99 -4.12 14.05
N LEU A 104 2.25 -5.00 14.71
CA LEU A 104 1.27 -4.60 15.72
C LEU A 104 1.92 -3.87 16.90
N GLN A 105 3.09 -4.32 17.34
CA GLN A 105 3.86 -3.64 18.38
C GLN A 105 4.29 -2.24 17.92
N ILE A 106 4.86 -2.11 16.72
CA ILE A 106 5.28 -0.82 16.14
C ILE A 106 4.08 0.12 16.02
N MET A 107 3.00 -0.32 15.38
CA MET A 107 1.79 0.49 15.17
C MET A 107 1.21 1.01 16.50
N ARG A 108 1.31 0.23 17.57
CA ARG A 108 0.69 0.57 18.85
C ARG A 108 1.57 1.43 19.76
N PHE A 109 2.90 1.29 19.67
CA PHE A 109 3.80 1.81 20.70
C PHE A 109 4.93 2.70 20.19
N ASP A 110 5.16 2.81 18.87
CA ASP A 110 6.20 3.71 18.38
C ASP A 110 5.84 5.18 18.64
N ASN A 111 6.80 5.94 19.12
CA ASN A 111 6.61 7.34 19.46
C ASN A 111 6.39 8.24 18.22
N THR A 112 6.85 7.80 17.06
CA THR A 112 6.83 8.59 15.81
C THR A 112 5.62 8.23 14.96
N PRO A 113 4.72 9.18 14.67
CA PRO A 113 3.52 8.91 13.87
C PRO A 113 3.81 8.35 12.47
N ASN A 114 4.91 8.76 11.84
CA ASN A 114 5.33 8.21 10.54
C ASN A 114 5.60 6.71 10.60
N VAL A 115 6.22 6.23 11.68
CA VAL A 115 6.52 4.81 11.89
C VAL A 115 5.25 4.03 12.14
N ARG A 116 4.34 4.57 12.99
CA ARG A 116 3.02 3.95 13.23
C ARG A 116 2.17 3.87 11.95
N ALA A 117 2.19 4.94 11.15
CA ALA A 117 1.47 5.00 9.87
C ALA A 117 2.02 3.98 8.87
N GLU A 118 3.34 3.84 8.76
CA GLU A 118 3.95 2.81 7.90
C GLU A 118 3.63 1.38 8.39
N ALA A 119 3.60 1.17 9.70
CA ALA A 119 3.19 -0.13 10.26
C ALA A 119 1.72 -0.44 9.93
N ALA A 120 0.82 0.56 9.97
CA ALA A 120 -0.57 0.38 9.54
C ALA A 120 -0.67 0.02 8.05
N ASN A 121 0.06 0.71 7.18
CA ASN A 121 0.13 0.39 5.76
C ASN A 121 0.70 -1.03 5.53
N SER A 122 1.75 -1.40 6.27
CA SER A 122 2.37 -2.72 6.16
C SER A 122 1.45 -3.86 6.63
N LEU A 123 0.59 -3.59 7.59
CA LEU A 123 -0.41 -4.55 8.07
C LEU A 123 -1.50 -4.84 7.03
N SER A 124 -1.82 -3.91 6.10
CA SER A 124 -2.77 -4.20 5.01
C SER A 124 -2.31 -5.36 4.14
N LEU A 125 -1.00 -5.56 4.00
CA LEU A 125 -0.42 -6.65 3.21
C LEU A 125 -0.73 -8.07 3.74
N PHE A 126 -1.20 -8.18 4.99
CA PHE A 126 -1.61 -9.44 5.61
C PHE A 126 -3.09 -9.78 5.35
N GLY A 127 -3.82 -8.90 4.70
CA GLY A 127 -5.23 -9.10 4.40
C GLY A 127 -6.16 -8.79 5.58
N ARG A 128 -7.38 -9.30 5.50
CA ARG A 128 -8.47 -8.93 6.44
C ARG A 128 -8.22 -9.25 7.91
N VAL A 129 -7.25 -10.12 8.23
CA VAL A 129 -6.87 -10.39 9.63
C VAL A 129 -6.39 -9.12 10.35
N SER A 130 -5.91 -8.12 9.61
CA SER A 130 -5.46 -6.84 10.15
C SER A 130 -6.60 -5.86 10.49
N ALA A 131 -7.79 -6.03 9.91
CA ALA A 131 -8.86 -5.03 9.93
C ALA A 131 -9.26 -4.62 11.36
N SER A 132 -9.52 -5.56 12.25
CA SER A 132 -9.89 -5.26 13.63
C SER A 132 -8.80 -4.52 14.41
N HIS A 133 -7.54 -4.80 14.15
CA HIS A 133 -6.41 -4.10 14.77
C HIS A 133 -6.27 -2.67 14.25
N LEU A 134 -6.50 -2.46 12.95
CA LEU A 134 -6.51 -1.14 12.33
C LEU A 134 -7.64 -0.28 12.90
N VAL A 135 -8.86 -0.82 12.98
CA VAL A 135 -10.01 -0.14 13.59
C VAL A 135 -9.71 0.26 15.04
N GLN A 136 -9.23 -0.68 15.87
CA GLN A 136 -8.89 -0.36 17.27
C GLN A 136 -7.82 0.73 17.38
N THR A 137 -6.85 0.75 16.46
CA THR A 137 -5.81 1.79 16.46
C THR A 137 -6.38 3.13 16.01
N PHE A 138 -7.27 3.16 15.03
CA PHE A 138 -7.96 4.40 14.60
C PHE A 138 -8.68 5.09 15.77
N PHE A 139 -9.34 4.33 16.65
CA PHE A 139 -10.04 4.87 17.81
C PHE A 139 -9.10 5.40 18.91
N ARG A 140 -7.84 4.92 18.95
CA ARG A 140 -6.87 5.25 20.02
C ARG A 140 -5.83 6.27 19.63
N ASP A 141 -5.43 6.28 18.37
CA ASP A 141 -4.41 7.18 17.85
C ASP A 141 -5.08 8.48 17.41
N ASP A 142 -4.60 9.62 17.91
CA ASP A 142 -5.14 10.94 17.60
C ASP A 142 -4.43 11.63 16.43
N HIS A 143 -3.32 11.04 15.95
CA HIS A 143 -2.52 11.67 14.90
C HIS A 143 -3.13 11.45 13.51
N TRP A 144 -3.37 12.54 12.80
CA TRP A 144 -4.00 12.54 11.46
C TRP A 144 -3.36 11.61 10.45
N LEU A 145 -2.02 11.53 10.42
CA LEU A 145 -1.29 10.69 9.47
C LEU A 145 -1.59 9.19 9.68
N VAL A 146 -1.65 8.77 10.96
CA VAL A 146 -1.95 7.38 11.32
C VAL A 146 -3.39 7.04 10.94
N ARG A 147 -4.35 7.89 11.33
CA ARG A 147 -5.77 7.72 10.99
C ARG A 147 -6.00 7.66 9.48
N ARG A 148 -5.38 8.57 8.73
CA ARG A 148 -5.45 8.57 7.27
C ARG A 148 -4.86 7.30 6.64
N SER A 149 -3.73 6.81 7.15
CA SER A 149 -3.13 5.55 6.69
C SER A 149 -4.01 4.35 6.99
N ILE A 150 -4.68 4.33 8.13
CA ILE A 150 -5.63 3.27 8.48
C ILE A 150 -6.85 3.29 7.56
N LEU A 151 -7.43 4.47 7.27
CA LEU A 151 -8.52 4.59 6.30
C LEU A 151 -8.14 4.00 4.94
N ALA A 152 -6.98 4.38 4.41
CA ALA A 152 -6.47 3.86 3.15
C ALA A 152 -6.28 2.34 3.19
N ALA A 153 -5.70 1.81 4.27
CA ALA A 153 -5.49 0.37 4.46
C ALA A 153 -6.82 -0.41 4.51
N LEU A 154 -7.83 0.08 5.21
CA LEU A 154 -9.14 -0.57 5.30
C LEU A 154 -9.89 -0.56 3.96
N VAL A 155 -9.77 0.51 3.17
CA VAL A 155 -10.32 0.58 1.81
C VAL A 155 -9.62 -0.45 0.92
N GLU A 156 -8.29 -0.54 0.95
CA GLU A 156 -7.51 -1.51 0.18
C GLU A 156 -7.85 -2.97 0.57
N LEU A 157 -8.13 -3.21 1.84
CA LEU A 157 -8.55 -4.51 2.36
C LEU A 157 -9.99 -4.89 1.98
N GLU A 158 -10.72 -4.00 1.33
CA GLU A 158 -12.14 -4.20 0.99
C GLU A 158 -12.97 -4.59 2.24
N CYS A 159 -12.82 -3.83 3.32
CA CYS A 159 -13.51 -4.00 4.59
C CYS A 159 -14.59 -2.92 4.78
N PRO A 160 -15.73 -2.98 4.04
CA PRO A 160 -16.68 -1.87 3.95
C PRO A 160 -17.39 -1.54 5.25
N GLU A 161 -17.60 -2.50 6.15
CA GLU A 161 -18.18 -2.26 7.47
C GLU A 161 -17.22 -1.46 8.34
N GLU A 162 -15.97 -1.89 8.40
CA GLU A 162 -14.91 -1.25 9.16
C GLU A 162 -14.61 0.15 8.61
N VAL A 163 -14.61 0.31 7.29
CA VAL A 163 -14.47 1.65 6.65
C VAL A 163 -15.61 2.56 7.10
N LEU A 164 -16.86 2.10 7.04
CA LEU A 164 -18.02 2.91 7.43
C LEU A 164 -17.95 3.31 8.91
N GLU A 165 -17.54 2.39 9.79
CA GLU A 165 -17.37 2.62 11.21
C GLU A 165 -16.34 3.72 11.51
N VAL A 166 -15.13 3.62 10.92
CA VAL A 166 -14.06 4.60 11.16
C VAL A 166 -14.35 5.95 10.50
N CYS A 167 -15.09 5.98 9.37
CA CYS A 167 -15.51 7.21 8.72
C CYS A 167 -16.43 8.03 9.64
N GLY A 168 -17.32 7.39 10.40
CA GLY A 168 -18.19 8.08 11.37
C GLY A 168 -17.38 8.91 12.35
N LEU A 169 -16.41 8.28 13.03
CA LEU A 169 -15.53 8.99 13.97
C LEU A 169 -14.61 10.01 13.27
N GLY A 170 -14.10 9.67 12.08
CA GLY A 170 -13.21 10.56 11.33
C GLY A 170 -13.88 11.87 10.91
N LEU A 171 -15.19 11.82 10.63
CA LEU A 171 -16.01 12.99 10.25
C LEU A 171 -16.42 13.85 11.46
N GLU A 172 -16.53 13.25 12.65
CA GLU A 172 -16.83 13.97 13.90
C GLU A 172 -15.61 14.70 14.47
N GLY A 173 -14.38 14.29 14.10
CA GLY A 173 -13.15 14.89 14.57
C GLY A 173 -12.86 16.26 13.93
N ASP A 174 -11.92 17.00 14.53
CA ASP A 174 -11.56 18.36 14.09
C ASP A 174 -10.48 18.40 13.00
N ASP A 175 -9.84 17.28 12.68
CA ASP A 175 -8.74 17.24 11.72
C ASP A 175 -9.24 17.18 10.27
N ALA A 176 -8.97 18.24 9.52
CA ALA A 176 -9.40 18.38 8.12
C ALA A 176 -8.90 17.25 7.22
N ALA A 177 -7.65 16.77 7.41
CA ALA A 177 -7.10 15.72 6.57
C ALA A 177 -7.77 14.36 6.83
N VAL A 178 -8.20 14.10 8.07
CA VAL A 178 -8.96 12.90 8.43
C VAL A 178 -10.39 12.99 7.91
N GLN A 179 -11.04 14.16 8.05
CA GLN A 179 -12.38 14.39 7.50
C GLN A 179 -12.41 14.19 5.99
N GLU A 180 -11.47 14.80 5.26
CA GLU A 180 -11.35 14.63 3.80
C GLU A 180 -11.13 13.16 3.42
N ALA A 181 -10.21 12.48 4.10
CA ALA A 181 -9.93 11.07 3.84
C ALA A 181 -11.14 10.17 4.13
N SER A 182 -11.96 10.53 5.14
CA SER A 182 -13.20 9.81 5.44
C SER A 182 -14.24 9.99 4.34
N VAL A 183 -14.37 11.18 3.76
CA VAL A 183 -15.26 11.42 2.59
C VAL A 183 -14.78 10.62 1.38
N ASP A 184 -13.46 10.61 1.11
CA ASP A 184 -12.88 9.83 0.01
C ASP A 184 -13.12 8.32 0.21
N ALA A 185 -12.96 7.83 1.45
CA ALA A 185 -13.22 6.43 1.81
C ALA A 185 -14.71 6.06 1.64
N LEU A 186 -15.66 6.95 1.97
CA LEU A 186 -17.08 6.74 1.66
C LEU A 186 -17.31 6.64 0.15
N GLY A 187 -16.62 7.44 -0.66
CA GLY A 187 -16.67 7.36 -2.12
C GLY A 187 -16.21 6.00 -2.64
N ALA A 188 -15.16 5.43 -2.06
CA ALA A 188 -14.65 4.12 -2.41
C ALA A 188 -15.64 2.97 -2.13
N LEU A 189 -16.64 3.19 -1.27
CA LEU A 189 -17.67 2.19 -0.97
C LEU A 189 -18.79 2.09 -2.01
N ALA A 190 -18.75 2.86 -3.11
CA ALA A 190 -19.82 2.94 -4.11
C ALA A 190 -20.20 1.57 -4.70
N SER A 191 -19.26 0.66 -4.87
CA SER A 191 -19.48 -0.69 -5.41
C SER A 191 -19.56 -1.77 -4.33
N SER A 192 -19.61 -1.39 -3.04
CA SER A 192 -19.64 -2.33 -1.91
C SER A 192 -21.07 -2.59 -1.42
N ARG A 193 -21.21 -3.57 -0.53
CA ARG A 193 -22.48 -3.84 0.17
C ARG A 193 -22.92 -2.69 1.09
N GLN A 194 -22.03 -1.76 1.45
CA GLN A 194 -22.32 -0.57 2.23
C GLN A 194 -22.58 0.69 1.37
N SER A 195 -22.72 0.52 0.05
CA SER A 195 -22.95 1.61 -0.91
C SER A 195 -24.13 2.51 -0.51
N GLY A 196 -25.25 1.93 -0.07
CA GLY A 196 -26.43 2.68 0.35
C GLY A 196 -26.18 3.55 1.59
N ALA A 197 -25.49 3.01 2.59
CA ALA A 197 -25.13 3.74 3.81
C ALA A 197 -24.11 4.86 3.50
N ALA A 198 -23.09 4.56 2.70
CA ALA A 198 -22.10 5.54 2.27
C ALA A 198 -22.74 6.71 1.47
N LEU A 199 -23.63 6.38 0.53
CA LEU A 199 -24.38 7.41 -0.21
C LEU A 199 -25.21 8.29 0.72
N SER A 200 -25.91 7.72 1.68
CA SER A 200 -26.71 8.47 2.67
C SER A 200 -25.85 9.47 3.46
N CYS A 201 -24.66 9.04 3.92
CA CYS A 201 -23.70 9.94 4.57
C CYS A 201 -23.26 11.08 3.65
N LEU A 202 -22.89 10.78 2.41
CA LEU A 202 -22.47 11.78 1.43
C LEU A 202 -23.58 12.79 1.09
N LEU A 203 -24.83 12.33 0.99
CA LEU A 203 -25.99 13.21 0.77
C LEU A 203 -26.25 14.16 1.96
N THR A 204 -25.91 13.77 3.17
CA THR A 204 -25.93 14.65 4.34
C THR A 204 -24.79 15.66 4.30
N LEU A 205 -23.58 15.20 4.01
CA LEU A 205 -22.34 16.00 3.98
C LEU A 205 -22.31 17.03 2.84
N LYS A 206 -23.10 16.87 1.76
CA LYS A 206 -23.20 17.86 0.69
C LYS A 206 -23.68 19.24 1.16
N ASN A 207 -24.33 19.30 2.33
CA ASN A 207 -24.79 20.53 2.96
C ASN A 207 -23.83 21.04 4.05
N SER A 208 -22.63 20.48 4.16
CA SER A 208 -21.63 20.92 5.16
C SER A 208 -21.33 22.41 5.04
N GLN A 209 -21.17 23.08 6.16
CA GLN A 209 -20.73 24.48 6.19
C GLN A 209 -19.31 24.64 5.64
N THR A 210 -18.54 23.59 5.64
CA THR A 210 -17.13 23.57 5.26
C THR A 210 -16.99 23.25 3.77
N GLU A 211 -16.48 24.20 3.00
CA GLU A 211 -16.37 24.09 1.53
C GLU A 211 -15.47 22.93 1.07
N TYR A 212 -14.35 22.66 1.79
CA TYR A 212 -13.48 21.56 1.38
C TYR A 212 -14.18 20.19 1.55
N ILE A 213 -15.08 20.03 2.51
CA ILE A 213 -15.91 18.81 2.63
C ILE A 213 -16.86 18.70 1.43
N ARG A 214 -17.55 19.80 1.04
CA ARG A 214 -18.44 19.76 -0.12
C ARG A 214 -17.69 19.46 -1.43
N VAL A 215 -16.44 19.95 -1.57
CA VAL A 215 -15.56 19.58 -2.69
C VAL A 215 -15.31 18.08 -2.72
N ARG A 216 -14.92 17.47 -1.59
CA ARG A 216 -14.68 16.03 -1.50
C ARG A 216 -15.95 15.22 -1.75
N VAL A 217 -17.09 15.68 -1.24
CA VAL A 217 -18.40 15.06 -1.50
C VAL A 217 -18.74 15.07 -3.00
N ALA A 218 -18.45 16.16 -3.71
CA ALA A 218 -18.64 16.20 -5.15
C ALA A 218 -17.79 15.15 -5.88
N TYR A 219 -16.54 14.95 -5.47
CA TYR A 219 -15.69 13.89 -6.02
C TYR A 219 -16.22 12.49 -5.66
N ALA A 220 -16.59 12.27 -4.41
CA ALA A 220 -17.07 10.97 -3.92
C ALA A 220 -18.38 10.55 -4.61
N LEU A 221 -19.34 11.46 -4.78
CA LEU A 221 -20.63 11.18 -5.40
C LEU A 221 -20.52 10.70 -6.87
N LYS A 222 -19.46 11.05 -7.58
CA LYS A 222 -19.22 10.59 -8.96
C LYS A 222 -19.07 9.08 -9.10
N HIS A 223 -18.70 8.39 -8.02
CA HIS A 223 -18.55 6.93 -8.00
C HIS A 223 -19.92 6.21 -7.92
N PHE A 224 -21.01 6.95 -7.60
CA PHE A 224 -22.35 6.38 -7.42
C PHE A 224 -23.21 6.63 -8.66
N ASP A 225 -23.58 5.58 -9.38
CA ASP A 225 -24.52 5.68 -10.52
C ASP A 225 -25.98 5.56 -10.05
N THR A 226 -26.42 6.52 -9.23
CA THR A 226 -27.79 6.59 -8.71
C THR A 226 -28.45 7.91 -9.04
N PRO A 227 -29.81 7.97 -9.17
CA PRO A 227 -30.52 9.23 -9.37
C PRO A 227 -30.24 10.27 -8.27
N GLN A 228 -30.14 9.82 -7.01
CA GLN A 228 -29.86 10.67 -5.86
C GLN A 228 -28.48 11.32 -5.95
N ALA A 229 -27.44 10.55 -6.35
CA ALA A 229 -26.09 11.08 -6.52
C ALA A 229 -26.04 12.10 -7.67
N LYS A 230 -26.71 11.80 -8.80
CA LYS A 230 -26.81 12.72 -9.95
C LYS A 230 -27.52 14.03 -9.59
N GLU A 231 -28.61 13.95 -8.83
CA GLU A 231 -29.33 15.12 -8.34
C GLU A 231 -28.46 15.95 -7.37
N ALA A 232 -27.78 15.29 -6.42
CA ALA A 232 -26.88 15.96 -5.50
C ALA A 232 -25.72 16.69 -6.22
N LEU A 233 -25.13 16.06 -7.25
CA LEU A 233 -24.12 16.71 -8.09
C LEU A 233 -24.70 17.90 -8.87
N ALA A 234 -25.95 17.82 -9.36
CA ALA A 234 -26.62 18.95 -10.02
C ALA A 234 -26.82 20.14 -9.07
N GLN A 235 -27.12 19.88 -7.79
CA GLN A 235 -27.20 20.92 -6.77
C GLN A 235 -25.82 21.53 -6.45
N LEU A 236 -24.77 20.71 -6.31
CA LEU A 236 -23.40 21.17 -6.02
C LEU A 236 -22.80 22.01 -7.18
N ARG A 237 -23.29 21.88 -8.41
CA ARG A 237 -22.93 22.77 -9.54
C ARG A 237 -23.44 24.19 -9.37
N GLN A 238 -24.34 24.45 -8.44
CA GLN A 238 -24.86 25.75 -8.09
C GLN A 238 -24.37 26.24 -6.72
N ASP A 239 -23.32 25.61 -6.18
CA ASP A 239 -22.72 26.00 -4.90
C ASP A 239 -22.15 27.43 -4.97
N ALA A 240 -22.14 28.11 -3.84
CA ALA A 240 -21.57 29.46 -3.73
C ALA A 240 -20.04 29.46 -3.89
N ASP A 241 -19.37 28.33 -3.61
CA ASP A 241 -17.92 28.20 -3.74
C ASP A 241 -17.54 27.60 -5.11
N TYR A 242 -16.74 28.32 -5.87
CA TYR A 242 -16.33 27.92 -7.23
C TYR A 242 -15.54 26.61 -7.27
N ARG A 243 -14.85 26.22 -6.18
CA ARG A 243 -14.11 24.95 -6.08
C ARG A 243 -15.09 23.77 -6.04
N VAL A 244 -16.21 23.93 -5.33
CA VAL A 244 -17.30 22.93 -5.28
C VAL A 244 -17.94 22.78 -6.65
N VAL A 245 -18.24 23.92 -7.31
CA VAL A 245 -18.78 23.93 -8.69
C VAL A 245 -17.81 23.21 -9.64
N GLY A 246 -16.51 23.55 -9.59
CA GLY A 246 -15.48 22.91 -10.42
C GLY A 246 -15.41 21.42 -10.19
N ALA A 247 -15.37 20.98 -8.93
CA ALA A 247 -15.38 19.56 -8.58
C ALA A 247 -16.63 18.85 -9.12
N ALA A 248 -17.81 19.44 -9.02
CA ALA A 248 -19.05 18.83 -9.49
C ALA A 248 -19.18 18.79 -11.03
N MET A 249 -18.42 19.62 -11.74
CA MET A 249 -18.45 19.73 -13.23
C MET A 249 -17.35 18.93 -13.93
N GLU A 250 -16.30 18.52 -13.25
CA GLU A 250 -15.07 17.95 -13.84
C GLU A 250 -15.32 16.79 -14.83
N ASN A 251 -16.35 15.95 -14.60
CA ASN A 251 -16.70 14.83 -15.48
C ASN A 251 -17.65 15.20 -16.64
N LEU A 252 -18.01 16.47 -16.79
CA LEU A 252 -18.86 16.93 -17.89
C LEU A 252 -18.07 17.55 -19.04
N LEU A 253 -16.77 17.77 -18.80
CA LEU A 253 -15.84 18.24 -19.83
C LEU A 253 -15.31 17.03 -20.59
N PRO A 254 -15.30 17.04 -21.95
CA PRO A 254 -14.82 15.94 -22.77
C PRO A 254 -13.31 15.73 -22.61
#